data_6b0740aa3de6783ad90abc6b4fae1a56
#
_entry.id   6b0740aa3de6783ad90abc6b4fae1a56
#
_cell.length_a   1.000
_cell.length_b   1.000
_cell.length_c   1.000
_cell.angle_alpha   90.00
_cell.angle_beta   90.00
_cell.angle_gamma   90.00
#
_symmetry.space_group_name_H-M   'P 1'
#
loop_
_entity.id
_entity.type
_entity.pdbx_description
1 polymer ?
#
loop_
_entity_poly.entity_id
_entity_poly.type
_entity_poly.pdbx_seq_one_letter_code
_entity_poly.pdbx_strand_id
1 'polypeptide(L)'
;VGLTTGVVFAYIGHEVTCLDTNREKIAQLQASHAPFYEPHLDEMLAQVGGRMRFVSSMEEADLAHTDVVFIAVGTPSLPDGNADLTNVRQAAESIAEAMDDHFLVIVNKSTVPIGSGNWVGMLIKDAYEKRNGKKAEGKFAVVSNPEFLRQGAALHDSLYPDRVVIGSENTHGVETLRELFMPILQQSFTPPAGLPRPEGLQEVPLLVCDLTSAEVIKYAANAFLALKISYINEIAQLAQKVGADATLIAKGIGLDSRIGERFLNPGIGWGGSCFGKDTAALVAMAKDYNLAMPIVQAARDVNYHQRTWVVDALQEALKILKGKRVALLGFSFKPDTDDLRDAPSLDIARLLLQRGASVRAHDPVALENARRLYPDLGVRYC
;
A
#
# COMPACT_ATOMS: atom_id res chain seq x y z
N VAL A 1 -6.77 0.16 0.50
CA VAL A 1 -6.59 -0.80 1.64
C VAL A 1 -7.91 -1.02 2.35
N GLY A 2 -8.51 0.01 3.00
CA GLY A 2 -9.73 -0.16 3.80
C GLY A 2 -10.87 -0.81 3.01
N LEU A 3 -11.21 -0.28 1.84
CA LEU A 3 -12.29 -0.82 1.01
C LEU A 3 -12.04 -2.28 0.60
N THR A 4 -10.86 -2.60 0.06
CA THR A 4 -10.52 -3.97 -0.37
C THR A 4 -10.55 -4.96 0.80
N THR A 5 -10.04 -4.54 1.97
CA THR A 5 -10.12 -5.34 3.21
C THR A 5 -11.57 -5.57 3.61
N GLY A 6 -12.41 -4.52 3.61
CA GLY A 6 -13.83 -4.64 3.96
C GLY A 6 -14.60 -5.54 3.01
N VAL A 7 -14.38 -5.41 1.69
CA VAL A 7 -15.01 -6.28 0.67
C VAL A 7 -14.64 -7.75 0.89
N VAL A 8 -13.36 -8.03 1.18
CA VAL A 8 -12.92 -9.41 1.44
C VAL A 8 -13.52 -9.96 2.73
N PHE A 9 -13.57 -9.18 3.81
CA PHE A 9 -14.23 -9.63 5.05
C PHE A 9 -15.74 -9.88 4.86
N ALA A 10 -16.43 -9.00 4.12
CA ALA A 10 -17.83 -9.23 3.79
C ALA A 10 -18.02 -10.50 2.94
N TYR A 11 -17.10 -10.74 1.99
CA TYR A 11 -17.13 -11.92 1.13
C TYR A 11 -16.98 -13.23 1.91
N ILE A 12 -16.09 -13.25 2.90
CA ILE A 12 -15.87 -14.44 3.74
C ILE A 12 -16.87 -14.60 4.89
N GLY A 13 -17.85 -13.70 5.01
CA GLY A 13 -19.05 -13.89 5.83
C GLY A 13 -19.25 -12.90 6.97
N HIS A 14 -18.41 -11.87 7.13
CA HIS A 14 -18.58 -10.85 8.17
C HIS A 14 -19.52 -9.73 7.75
N GLU A 15 -20.18 -9.09 8.71
CA GLU A 15 -20.91 -7.83 8.51
C GLU A 15 -19.90 -6.67 8.61
N VAL A 16 -19.88 -5.80 7.60
CA VAL A 16 -18.86 -4.77 7.48
C VAL A 16 -19.47 -3.39 7.27
N THR A 17 -19.05 -2.42 8.07
CA THR A 17 -19.34 -1.00 7.83
C THR A 17 -18.05 -0.29 7.41
N CYS A 18 -18.05 0.31 6.21
CA CYS A 18 -16.96 1.14 5.72
C CYS A 18 -17.32 2.62 5.92
N LEU A 19 -16.46 3.33 6.65
CA LEU A 19 -16.59 4.77 6.89
C LEU A 19 -15.51 5.53 6.10
N ASP A 20 -15.92 6.54 5.34
CA ASP A 20 -15.02 7.54 4.73
C ASP A 20 -15.68 8.93 4.83
N THR A 21 -14.94 9.94 5.27
CA THR A 21 -15.44 11.32 5.40
C THR A 21 -15.73 11.96 4.05
N ASN A 22 -15.25 11.38 2.94
CA ASN A 22 -15.55 11.85 1.59
C ASN A 22 -16.92 11.32 1.13
N ARG A 23 -17.93 12.20 1.20
CA ARG A 23 -19.33 11.88 0.82
C ARG A 23 -19.50 11.45 -0.65
N GLU A 24 -18.66 11.96 -1.56
CA GLU A 24 -18.74 11.57 -2.98
C GLU A 24 -18.31 10.11 -3.17
N LYS A 25 -17.22 9.68 -2.49
CA LYS A 25 -16.82 8.28 -2.48
C LYS A 25 -17.90 7.38 -1.88
N ILE A 26 -18.49 7.80 -0.75
CA ILE A 26 -19.56 7.03 -0.12
C ILE A 26 -20.77 6.89 -1.06
N ALA A 27 -21.17 7.95 -1.75
CA ALA A 27 -22.26 7.89 -2.73
C ALA A 27 -21.96 6.92 -3.90
N GLN A 28 -20.72 6.89 -4.41
CA GLN A 28 -20.30 5.94 -5.43
C GLN A 28 -20.37 4.49 -4.92
N LEU A 29 -19.87 4.24 -3.71
CA LEU A 29 -19.89 2.92 -3.09
C LEU A 29 -21.30 2.42 -2.78
N GLN A 30 -22.20 3.30 -2.33
CA GLN A 30 -23.63 2.99 -2.16
C GLN A 30 -24.32 2.63 -3.47
N ALA A 31 -23.80 3.14 -4.60
CA ALA A 31 -24.23 2.76 -5.95
C ALA A 31 -23.46 1.53 -6.50
N SER A 32 -22.69 0.83 -5.66
CA SER A 32 -21.83 -0.32 -6.02
C SER A 32 -20.75 -0.01 -7.06
N HIS A 33 -20.23 1.23 -7.06
CA HIS A 33 -19.13 1.65 -7.91
C HIS A 33 -17.88 1.95 -7.07
N ALA A 34 -16.76 1.35 -7.47
CA ALA A 34 -15.47 1.60 -6.82
C ALA A 34 -14.94 3.01 -7.18
N PRO A 35 -14.41 3.79 -6.20
CA PRO A 35 -13.90 5.13 -6.45
C PRO A 35 -12.47 5.16 -7.05
N PHE A 36 -11.93 4.01 -7.40
CA PHE A 36 -10.62 3.81 -8.04
C PHE A 36 -10.60 2.49 -8.80
N TYR A 37 -9.69 2.36 -9.75
CA TYR A 37 -9.55 1.13 -10.52
C TYR A 37 -8.82 0.05 -9.72
N GLU A 38 -9.46 -1.09 -9.56
CA GLU A 38 -8.89 -2.34 -9.06
C GLU A 38 -9.63 -3.51 -9.73
N PRO A 39 -8.93 -4.44 -10.39
CA PRO A 39 -9.57 -5.58 -11.06
C PRO A 39 -10.53 -6.33 -10.14
N HIS A 40 -11.71 -6.67 -10.65
CA HIS A 40 -12.77 -7.43 -9.96
C HIS A 40 -13.42 -6.75 -8.74
N LEU A 41 -13.09 -5.47 -8.44
CA LEU A 41 -13.63 -4.81 -7.25
C LEU A 41 -15.14 -4.51 -7.38
N ASP A 42 -15.59 -4.02 -8.54
CA ASP A 42 -17.00 -3.73 -8.76
C ASP A 42 -17.87 -5.01 -8.73
N GLU A 43 -17.36 -6.11 -9.31
CA GLU A 43 -18.05 -7.41 -9.27
C GLU A 43 -18.15 -7.96 -7.84
N MET A 44 -17.10 -7.83 -7.05
CA MET A 44 -17.13 -8.25 -5.65
C MET A 44 -18.02 -7.35 -4.79
N LEU A 45 -18.01 -6.03 -5.00
CA LEU A 45 -18.93 -5.10 -4.32
C LEU A 45 -20.40 -5.48 -4.56
N ALA A 46 -20.75 -5.81 -5.80
CA ALA A 46 -22.10 -6.27 -6.13
C ALA A 46 -22.49 -7.60 -5.42
N GLN A 47 -21.52 -8.52 -5.24
CA GLN A 47 -21.76 -9.80 -4.56
C GLN A 47 -21.97 -9.65 -3.04
N VAL A 48 -21.27 -8.69 -2.40
CA VAL A 48 -21.29 -8.53 -0.94
C VAL A 48 -22.25 -7.46 -0.44
N GLY A 49 -22.99 -6.80 -1.33
CA GLY A 49 -23.83 -5.63 -1.01
C GLY A 49 -24.78 -5.81 0.17
N GLY A 50 -25.26 -7.04 0.42
CA GLY A 50 -26.13 -7.35 1.57
C GLY A 50 -25.41 -7.37 2.94
N ARG A 51 -24.07 -7.44 2.94
CA ARG A 51 -23.23 -7.49 4.16
C ARG A 51 -22.36 -6.26 4.34
N MET A 52 -22.49 -5.29 3.45
CA MET A 52 -21.70 -4.06 3.53
C MET A 52 -22.58 -2.82 3.69
N ARG A 53 -22.17 -1.95 4.58
CA ARG A 53 -22.73 -0.61 4.74
C ARG A 53 -21.64 0.42 4.48
N PHE A 54 -22.02 1.52 3.84
CA PHE A 54 -21.13 2.63 3.55
C PHE A 54 -21.69 3.89 4.20
N VAL A 55 -20.92 4.49 5.10
CA VAL A 55 -21.35 5.61 5.94
C VAL A 55 -20.34 6.76 5.90
N SER A 56 -20.81 7.98 6.19
CA SER A 56 -19.97 9.17 6.12
C SER A 56 -19.63 9.77 7.48
N SER A 57 -20.20 9.22 8.56
CA SER A 57 -19.95 9.70 9.93
C SER A 57 -19.83 8.54 10.93
N MET A 58 -19.23 8.82 12.08
CA MET A 58 -19.04 7.84 13.14
C MET A 58 -20.35 7.45 13.81
N GLU A 59 -21.31 8.39 13.88
CA GLU A 59 -22.66 8.13 14.43
C GLU A 59 -23.42 7.07 13.61
N GLU A 60 -23.18 7.02 12.29
CA GLU A 60 -23.81 6.04 11.41
C GLU A 60 -23.11 4.67 11.48
N ALA A 61 -21.89 4.60 12.04
CA ALA A 61 -21.05 3.41 12.02
C ALA A 61 -21.49 2.32 13.01
N ASP A 62 -22.33 2.65 14.00
CA ASP A 62 -22.89 1.70 15.00
C ASP A 62 -21.82 0.92 15.78
N LEU A 63 -20.94 1.68 16.47
CA LEU A 63 -19.86 1.07 17.25
C LEU A 63 -20.37 0.19 18.40
N ALA A 64 -21.59 0.39 18.89
CA ALA A 64 -22.17 -0.41 19.96
C ALA A 64 -22.30 -1.90 19.62
N HIS A 65 -22.39 -2.23 18.31
CA HIS A 65 -22.50 -3.59 17.81
C HIS A 65 -21.26 -4.03 16.97
N THR A 66 -20.13 -3.37 17.21
CA THR A 66 -18.89 -3.61 16.46
C THR A 66 -17.83 -4.25 17.34
N ASP A 67 -17.31 -5.41 16.95
CA ASP A 67 -16.25 -6.12 17.69
C ASP A 67 -14.85 -5.60 17.32
N VAL A 68 -14.65 -5.21 16.06
CA VAL A 68 -13.33 -4.85 15.51
C VAL A 68 -13.41 -3.60 14.65
N VAL A 69 -12.58 -2.62 14.91
CA VAL A 69 -12.44 -1.40 14.08
C VAL A 69 -11.06 -1.35 13.45
N PHE A 70 -11.00 -1.19 12.13
CA PHE A 70 -9.76 -1.03 11.39
C PHE A 70 -9.49 0.44 11.07
N ILE A 71 -8.37 0.96 11.54
CA ILE A 71 -7.82 2.25 11.10
C ILE A 71 -7.04 2.00 9.81
N ALA A 72 -7.63 2.38 8.68
CA ALA A 72 -7.08 2.18 7.34
C ALA A 72 -7.00 3.50 6.54
N VAL A 73 -6.59 4.57 7.22
CA VAL A 73 -6.48 5.92 6.68
C VAL A 73 -5.12 6.17 6.01
N GLY A 74 -5.06 7.17 5.13
CA GLY A 74 -3.81 7.55 4.47
C GLY A 74 -2.81 8.19 5.43
N THR A 75 -1.53 7.85 5.26
CA THR A 75 -0.38 8.40 5.98
C THR A 75 0.62 8.99 4.96
N PRO A 76 0.37 10.18 4.38
CA PRO A 76 1.27 10.77 3.40
C PRO A 76 2.62 11.13 4.01
N SER A 77 3.65 11.28 3.16
CA SER A 77 4.97 11.73 3.63
C SER A 77 4.99 13.24 3.84
N LEU A 78 5.61 13.66 4.93
CA LEU A 78 6.03 15.03 5.15
C LEU A 78 7.33 15.34 4.37
N PRO A 79 7.69 16.63 4.20
CA PRO A 79 8.91 17.02 3.47
C PRO A 79 10.22 16.47 4.06
N ASP A 80 10.25 16.18 5.35
CA ASP A 80 11.39 15.59 6.08
C ASP A 80 11.48 14.06 5.92
N GLY A 81 10.49 13.43 5.26
CA GLY A 81 10.40 12.00 5.05
C GLY A 81 9.58 11.26 6.10
N ASN A 82 9.18 11.90 7.18
CA ASN A 82 8.30 11.32 8.18
C ASN A 82 6.87 11.11 7.64
N ALA A 83 6.10 10.23 8.29
CA ALA A 83 4.69 10.05 7.97
C ALA A 83 3.82 11.11 8.68
N ASP A 84 2.87 11.70 7.96
CA ASP A 84 1.83 12.52 8.55
C ASP A 84 0.76 11.61 9.21
N LEU A 85 0.66 11.70 10.53
CA LEU A 85 -0.25 10.91 11.35
C LEU A 85 -1.56 11.63 11.70
N THR A 86 -1.83 12.80 11.11
CA THR A 86 -3.03 13.59 11.40
C THR A 86 -4.31 12.76 11.23
N ASN A 87 -4.42 12.01 10.13
CA ASN A 87 -5.61 11.18 9.89
C ASN A 87 -5.73 10.02 10.88
N VAL A 88 -4.60 9.43 11.29
CA VAL A 88 -4.59 8.34 12.30
C VAL A 88 -5.04 8.86 13.66
N ARG A 89 -4.55 10.05 14.06
CA ARG A 89 -4.99 10.73 15.29
C ARG A 89 -6.48 10.98 15.28
N GLN A 90 -6.99 11.62 14.22
CA GLN A 90 -8.42 11.92 14.09
C GLN A 90 -9.29 10.66 14.15
N ALA A 91 -8.86 9.59 13.47
CA ALA A 91 -9.58 8.32 13.52
C ALA A 91 -9.59 7.73 14.93
N ALA A 92 -8.44 7.72 15.63
CA ALA A 92 -8.34 7.21 17.00
C ALA A 92 -9.22 8.02 17.98
N GLU A 93 -9.18 9.35 17.90
CA GLU A 93 -10.00 10.23 18.73
C GLU A 93 -11.50 10.03 18.44
N SER A 94 -11.91 9.96 17.17
CA SER A 94 -13.31 9.71 16.79
C SER A 94 -13.83 8.34 17.26
N ILE A 95 -13.00 7.30 17.19
CA ILE A 95 -13.33 5.97 17.72
C ILE A 95 -13.55 6.06 19.22
N ALA A 96 -12.62 6.67 19.96
CA ALA A 96 -12.71 6.81 21.41
C ALA A 96 -13.93 7.62 21.86
N GLU A 97 -14.32 8.64 21.10
CA GLU A 97 -15.53 9.44 21.34
C GLU A 97 -16.82 8.65 21.10
N ALA A 98 -16.81 7.66 20.22
CA ALA A 98 -17.96 6.82 19.89
C ALA A 98 -18.02 5.51 20.70
N MET A 99 -16.92 5.08 21.34
CA MET A 99 -16.88 3.88 22.16
C MET A 99 -17.85 3.93 23.32
N ASP A 100 -18.47 2.80 23.62
CA ASP A 100 -19.29 2.58 24.82
C ASP A 100 -18.60 1.62 25.83
N ASP A 101 -19.38 0.92 26.64
CA ASP A 101 -18.86 0.06 27.70
C ASP A 101 -18.48 -1.36 27.25
N HIS A 102 -18.69 -1.77 25.98
CA HIS A 102 -18.24 -3.08 25.48
C HIS A 102 -16.74 -3.07 25.09
N PHE A 103 -16.14 -4.26 25.00
CA PHE A 103 -14.74 -4.39 24.61
C PHE A 103 -14.60 -4.25 23.08
N LEU A 104 -13.65 -3.41 22.64
CA LEU A 104 -13.41 -3.13 21.22
C LEU A 104 -11.97 -3.47 20.83
N VAL A 105 -11.77 -4.22 19.74
CA VAL A 105 -10.45 -4.44 19.17
C VAL A 105 -10.20 -3.38 18.11
N ILE A 106 -9.17 -2.55 18.32
CA ILE A 106 -8.80 -1.46 17.43
C ILE A 106 -7.54 -1.84 16.67
N VAL A 107 -7.68 -2.00 15.36
CA VAL A 107 -6.65 -2.54 14.49
C VAL A 107 -6.02 -1.43 13.68
N ASN A 108 -4.74 -1.18 13.88
CA ASN A 108 -3.97 -0.29 13.04
C ASN A 108 -3.50 -1.04 11.79
N LYS A 109 -4.16 -0.77 10.66
CA LYS A 109 -3.82 -1.33 9.34
C LYS A 109 -3.06 -0.33 8.46
N SER A 110 -3.14 0.95 8.76
CA SER A 110 -2.33 1.98 8.12
C SER A 110 -0.84 1.73 8.36
N THR A 111 -0.01 2.04 7.37
CA THR A 111 1.45 2.02 7.55
C THR A 111 1.87 3.23 8.38
N VAL A 112 2.31 2.98 9.59
CA VAL A 112 2.62 4.00 10.60
C VAL A 112 4.05 3.81 11.14
N PRO A 113 4.72 4.87 11.62
CA PRO A 113 6.03 4.77 12.26
C PRO A 113 6.04 3.78 13.43
N ILE A 114 7.23 3.29 13.75
CA ILE A 114 7.48 2.39 14.89
C ILE A 114 7.04 3.07 16.19
N GLY A 115 6.27 2.34 17.02
CA GLY A 115 5.68 2.84 18.26
C GLY A 115 4.32 3.49 18.12
N SER A 116 3.78 3.61 16.90
CA SER A 116 2.46 4.23 16.68
C SER A 116 1.31 3.43 17.27
N GLY A 117 1.41 2.10 17.38
CA GLY A 117 0.40 1.29 18.04
C GLY A 117 0.22 1.68 19.51
N ASN A 118 1.32 1.88 20.23
CA ASN A 118 1.30 2.37 21.61
C ASN A 118 0.74 3.80 21.69
N TRP A 119 1.14 4.66 20.76
CA TRP A 119 0.65 6.05 20.70
C TRP A 119 -0.87 6.10 20.41
N VAL A 120 -1.38 5.29 19.49
CA VAL A 120 -2.82 5.16 19.24
C VAL A 120 -3.55 4.70 20.50
N GLY A 121 -2.99 3.71 21.22
CA GLY A 121 -3.54 3.27 22.49
C GLY A 121 -3.64 4.38 23.55
N MET A 122 -2.61 5.23 23.64
CA MET A 122 -2.65 6.42 24.54
C MET A 122 -3.72 7.42 24.12
N LEU A 123 -3.82 7.75 22.81
CA LEU A 123 -4.84 8.69 22.32
C LEU A 123 -6.26 8.21 22.64
N ILE A 124 -6.54 6.93 22.39
CA ILE A 124 -7.84 6.33 22.65
C ILE A 124 -8.15 6.36 24.14
N LYS A 125 -7.19 5.96 24.98
CA LYS A 125 -7.33 6.00 26.43
C LYS A 125 -7.66 7.39 26.93
N ASP A 126 -6.86 8.39 26.55
CA ASP A 126 -7.03 9.77 27.01
C ASP A 126 -8.37 10.37 26.56
N ALA A 127 -8.77 10.14 25.31
CA ALA A 127 -10.03 10.64 24.77
C ALA A 127 -11.24 9.95 25.45
N TYR A 128 -11.20 8.62 25.63
CA TYR A 128 -12.24 7.86 26.32
C TYR A 128 -12.40 8.29 27.77
N GLU A 129 -11.30 8.38 28.54
CA GLU A 129 -11.31 8.78 29.96
C GLU A 129 -11.80 10.21 30.14
N LYS A 130 -11.40 11.12 29.27
CA LYS A 130 -11.87 12.53 29.27
C LYS A 130 -13.37 12.63 29.04
N ARG A 131 -13.92 11.85 28.09
CA ARG A 131 -15.35 11.87 27.77
C ARG A 131 -16.21 11.23 28.87
N ASN A 132 -15.79 10.05 29.32
CA ASN A 132 -16.65 9.20 30.17
C ASN A 132 -16.40 9.39 31.67
N GLY A 133 -15.31 10.05 32.07
CA GLY A 133 -14.92 10.16 33.49
C GLY A 133 -14.58 8.80 34.15
N LYS A 134 -14.38 7.74 33.34
CA LYS A 134 -14.09 6.38 33.76
C LYS A 134 -12.75 5.95 33.16
N LYS A 135 -12.07 5.01 33.82
CA LYS A 135 -10.85 4.41 33.27
C LYS A 135 -11.15 3.57 32.02
N ALA A 136 -10.26 3.64 31.03
CA ALA A 136 -10.33 2.87 29.80
C ALA A 136 -9.78 1.44 29.93
N GLU A 137 -9.22 1.09 31.09
CA GLU A 137 -8.61 -0.23 31.33
C GLU A 137 -9.60 -1.37 31.10
N GLY A 138 -9.22 -2.34 30.26
CA GLY A 138 -10.07 -3.47 29.90
C GLY A 138 -11.20 -3.17 28.93
N LYS A 139 -11.23 -1.97 28.32
CA LYS A 139 -12.27 -1.56 27.36
C LYS A 139 -11.85 -1.77 25.90
N PHE A 140 -10.57 -1.82 25.61
CA PHE A 140 -10.09 -2.04 24.27
C PHE A 140 -8.73 -2.72 24.22
N ALA A 141 -8.39 -3.25 23.06
CA ALA A 141 -7.03 -3.65 22.71
C ALA A 141 -6.60 -2.98 21.41
N VAL A 142 -5.33 -2.57 21.33
CA VAL A 142 -4.73 -2.14 20.08
C VAL A 142 -3.97 -3.30 19.46
N VAL A 143 -4.18 -3.49 18.16
CA VAL A 143 -3.51 -4.52 17.36
C VAL A 143 -2.91 -3.88 16.13
N SER A 144 -1.68 -4.20 15.79
CA SER A 144 -1.07 -3.87 14.50
C SER A 144 -1.29 -5.02 13.52
N ASN A 145 -1.93 -4.74 12.39
CA ASN A 145 -2.13 -5.70 11.31
C ASN A 145 -1.70 -5.08 9.99
N PRO A 146 -0.38 -5.05 9.72
CA PRO A 146 0.13 -4.45 8.51
C PRO A 146 -0.38 -5.18 7.26
N GLU A 147 -0.62 -4.41 6.19
CA GLU A 147 -1.02 -4.94 4.89
C GLU A 147 0.20 -5.13 3.98
N PHE A 148 0.12 -6.09 3.06
CA PHE A 148 1.15 -6.37 2.07
C PHE A 148 0.55 -6.43 0.66
N LEU A 149 -0.49 -5.63 0.43
CA LEU A 149 -1.28 -5.62 -0.80
C LEU A 149 -0.51 -4.95 -1.94
N ARG A 150 -0.71 -5.46 -3.15
CA ARG A 150 -0.25 -4.83 -4.39
C ARG A 150 -1.47 -4.22 -5.10
N GLN A 151 -1.41 -2.94 -5.43
CA GLN A 151 -2.43 -2.32 -6.30
C GLN A 151 -2.55 -3.10 -7.61
N GLY A 152 -3.77 -3.27 -8.12
CA GLY A 152 -4.06 -4.12 -9.28
C GLY A 152 -4.08 -5.62 -9.00
N ALA A 153 -3.80 -6.03 -7.76
CA ALA A 153 -3.94 -7.39 -7.25
C ALA A 153 -4.38 -7.42 -5.78
N ALA A 154 -4.95 -6.31 -5.27
CA ALA A 154 -5.21 -6.15 -3.85
C ALA A 154 -6.29 -7.11 -3.33
N LEU A 155 -7.29 -7.46 -4.13
CA LEU A 155 -8.27 -8.48 -3.77
C LEU A 155 -7.66 -9.88 -3.70
N HIS A 156 -6.84 -10.23 -4.70
CA HIS A 156 -6.12 -11.50 -4.71
C HIS A 156 -5.18 -11.60 -3.50
N ASP A 157 -4.38 -10.56 -3.24
CA ASP A 157 -3.44 -10.53 -2.12
C ASP A 157 -4.15 -10.52 -0.75
N SER A 158 -5.42 -10.05 -0.67
CA SER A 158 -6.23 -10.09 0.54
C SER A 158 -6.86 -11.47 0.79
N LEU A 159 -7.28 -12.16 -0.28
CA LEU A 159 -7.86 -13.50 -0.20
C LEU A 159 -6.80 -14.59 -0.02
N TYR A 160 -5.63 -14.40 -0.64
CA TYR A 160 -4.54 -15.38 -0.71
C TYR A 160 -3.21 -14.74 -0.29
N PRO A 161 -3.11 -14.19 0.93
CA PRO A 161 -1.88 -13.53 1.37
C PRO A 161 -0.77 -14.56 1.61
N ASP A 162 0.49 -14.19 1.34
CA ASP A 162 1.64 -15.01 1.70
C ASP A 162 1.75 -15.25 3.23
N ARG A 163 1.21 -14.35 4.04
CA ARG A 163 1.09 -14.43 5.51
C ARG A 163 0.12 -13.38 6.05
N VAL A 164 -0.41 -13.63 7.24
CA VAL A 164 -1.07 -12.63 8.08
C VAL A 164 -0.17 -12.32 9.27
N VAL A 165 0.03 -11.04 9.59
CA VAL A 165 0.81 -10.59 10.75
C VAL A 165 -0.12 -9.92 11.75
N ILE A 166 -0.10 -10.34 12.99
CA ILE A 166 -0.85 -9.75 14.11
C ILE A 166 0.15 -9.37 15.20
N GLY A 167 0.27 -8.06 15.45
CA GLY A 167 1.10 -7.51 16.51
C GLY A 167 0.23 -7.02 17.67
N SER A 168 0.30 -7.68 18.81
CA SER A 168 -0.33 -7.22 20.05
C SER A 168 0.17 -8.02 21.24
N GLU A 169 0.20 -7.40 22.41
CA GLU A 169 0.43 -8.07 23.70
C GLU A 169 -0.89 -8.49 24.36
N ASN A 170 -2.02 -8.06 23.84
CA ASN A 170 -3.34 -8.39 24.36
C ASN A 170 -3.85 -9.70 23.73
N THR A 171 -3.91 -10.77 24.53
CA THR A 171 -4.33 -12.11 24.08
C THR A 171 -5.73 -12.10 23.47
N HIS A 172 -6.68 -11.38 24.06
CA HIS A 172 -8.05 -11.33 23.55
C HIS A 172 -8.10 -10.63 22.17
N GLY A 173 -7.37 -9.52 22.00
CA GLY A 173 -7.25 -8.85 20.70
C GLY A 173 -6.63 -9.76 19.62
N VAL A 174 -5.61 -10.56 19.98
CA VAL A 174 -4.98 -11.53 19.07
C VAL A 174 -5.99 -12.61 18.66
N GLU A 175 -6.71 -13.20 19.60
CA GLU A 175 -7.67 -14.28 19.30
C GLU A 175 -8.87 -13.75 18.49
N THR A 176 -9.39 -12.57 18.81
CA THR A 176 -10.45 -11.92 18.00
C THR A 176 -10.02 -11.76 16.55
N LEU A 177 -8.79 -11.27 16.29
CA LEU A 177 -8.30 -11.15 14.92
C LEU A 177 -8.01 -12.51 14.28
N ARG A 178 -7.52 -13.47 15.02
CA ARG A 178 -7.33 -14.85 14.53
C ARG A 178 -8.66 -15.42 14.03
N GLU A 179 -9.73 -15.28 14.80
CA GLU A 179 -11.07 -15.73 14.43
C GLU A 179 -11.58 -14.99 13.19
N LEU A 180 -11.43 -13.66 13.14
CA LEU A 180 -11.81 -12.84 11.99
C LEU A 180 -11.10 -13.30 10.69
N PHE A 181 -9.81 -13.63 10.76
CA PHE A 181 -9.03 -14.11 9.63
C PHE A 181 -9.15 -15.62 9.39
N MET A 182 -9.83 -16.38 10.25
CA MET A 182 -9.87 -17.86 10.17
C MET A 182 -10.23 -18.40 8.79
N PRO A 183 -11.25 -17.88 8.06
CA PRO A 183 -11.56 -18.38 6.73
C PRO A 183 -10.40 -18.17 5.73
N ILE A 184 -9.64 -17.08 5.86
CA ILE A 184 -8.46 -16.80 5.04
C ILE A 184 -7.29 -17.72 5.46
N LEU A 185 -7.04 -17.87 6.75
CA LEU A 185 -5.96 -18.71 7.25
C LEU A 185 -6.12 -20.16 6.83
N GLN A 186 -7.34 -20.68 6.90
CA GLN A 186 -7.67 -22.08 6.55
C GLN A 186 -8.11 -22.23 5.07
N GLN A 187 -8.18 -21.12 4.32
CA GLN A 187 -8.67 -21.13 2.94
C GLN A 187 -10.03 -21.85 2.80
N SER A 188 -10.94 -21.67 3.77
CA SER A 188 -12.21 -22.40 3.87
C SER A 188 -13.37 -21.72 3.13
N PHE A 189 -13.15 -20.63 2.41
CA PHE A 189 -14.14 -19.96 1.58
C PHE A 189 -14.12 -20.46 0.13
N THR A 190 -15.21 -20.26 -0.59
CA THR A 190 -15.27 -20.52 -2.04
C THR A 190 -14.56 -19.38 -2.78
N PRO A 191 -13.62 -19.67 -3.70
CA PRO A 191 -12.97 -18.64 -4.49
C PRO A 191 -13.96 -17.80 -5.31
N PRO A 192 -13.83 -16.46 -5.36
CA PRO A 192 -14.66 -15.63 -6.22
C PRO A 192 -14.40 -15.91 -7.70
N ALA A 193 -15.43 -15.68 -8.56
CA ALA A 193 -15.24 -15.73 -10.00
C ALA A 193 -14.15 -14.73 -10.44
N GLY A 194 -13.21 -15.17 -11.28
CA GLY A 194 -12.09 -14.34 -11.75
C GLY A 194 -10.90 -14.23 -10.78
N LEU A 195 -11.03 -14.71 -9.54
CA LEU A 195 -9.95 -14.72 -8.54
C LEU A 195 -9.73 -16.14 -8.00
N PRO A 196 -9.23 -17.06 -8.80
CA PRO A 196 -9.04 -18.47 -8.39
C PRO A 196 -7.97 -18.56 -7.29
N ARG A 197 -8.16 -19.55 -6.41
CA ARG A 197 -7.14 -19.87 -5.40
C ARG A 197 -5.87 -20.36 -6.10
N PRO A 198 -4.67 -19.86 -5.67
CA PRO A 198 -3.40 -20.37 -6.18
C PRO A 198 -3.27 -21.88 -5.98
N GLU A 199 -2.72 -22.56 -6.99
CA GLU A 199 -2.50 -24.00 -6.92
C GLU A 199 -1.60 -24.37 -5.74
N GLY A 200 -2.01 -25.37 -4.97
CA GLY A 200 -1.28 -25.86 -3.80
C GLY A 200 -1.47 -25.03 -2.53
N LEU A 201 -2.18 -23.89 -2.57
CA LEU A 201 -2.45 -23.11 -1.36
C LEU A 201 -3.56 -23.78 -0.53
N GLN A 202 -3.20 -24.32 0.62
CA GLN A 202 -4.12 -24.94 1.59
C GLN A 202 -4.31 -24.09 2.83
N GLU A 203 -3.24 -23.46 3.31
CA GLU A 203 -3.24 -22.66 4.52
C GLU A 203 -2.37 -21.40 4.34
N VAL A 204 -2.71 -20.33 5.06
CA VAL A 204 -1.95 -19.10 5.13
C VAL A 204 -1.28 -19.02 6.52
N PRO A 205 0.05 -18.84 6.58
CA PRO A 205 0.74 -18.74 7.87
C PRO A 205 0.31 -17.47 8.63
N LEU A 206 0.08 -17.64 9.92
CA LEU A 206 -0.16 -16.56 10.88
C LEU A 206 1.10 -16.33 11.73
N LEU A 207 1.62 -15.09 11.69
CA LEU A 207 2.68 -14.64 12.59
C LEU A 207 2.10 -13.72 13.66
N VAL A 208 2.20 -14.15 14.93
CA VAL A 208 1.85 -13.31 16.08
C VAL A 208 3.14 -12.78 16.71
N CYS A 209 3.19 -11.48 16.97
CA CYS A 209 4.33 -10.79 17.56
C CYS A 209 3.85 -9.58 18.40
N ASP A 210 4.78 -8.82 18.96
CA ASP A 210 4.47 -7.53 19.60
C ASP A 210 4.12 -6.45 18.58
N LEU A 211 3.55 -5.32 19.03
CA LEU A 211 3.14 -4.18 18.19
C LEU A 211 4.31 -3.64 17.36
N THR A 212 5.43 -3.43 18.00
CA THR A 212 6.63 -2.82 17.39
C THR A 212 7.20 -3.72 16.29
N SER A 213 7.32 -5.02 16.55
CA SER A 213 7.80 -5.98 15.55
C SER A 213 6.91 -6.03 14.32
N ALA A 214 5.58 -5.99 14.48
CA ALA A 214 4.64 -5.95 13.37
C ALA A 214 4.82 -4.69 12.50
N GLU A 215 5.01 -3.54 13.11
CA GLU A 215 5.28 -2.28 12.43
C GLU A 215 6.62 -2.34 11.65
N VAL A 216 7.70 -2.84 12.28
CA VAL A 216 9.02 -2.98 11.62
C VAL A 216 8.96 -3.95 10.45
N ILE A 217 8.23 -5.07 10.57
CA ILE A 217 8.08 -6.07 9.50
C ILE A 217 7.56 -5.40 8.20
N LYS A 218 6.58 -4.50 8.30
CA LYS A 218 6.04 -3.79 7.12
C LYS A 218 7.11 -2.97 6.42
N TYR A 219 7.83 -2.13 7.15
CA TYR A 219 8.89 -1.28 6.59
C TYR A 219 10.04 -2.09 6.02
N ALA A 220 10.51 -3.10 6.78
CA ALA A 220 11.61 -3.97 6.35
C ALA A 220 11.25 -4.74 5.06
N ALA A 221 10.03 -5.28 4.97
CA ALA A 221 9.58 -5.96 3.77
C ALA A 221 9.57 -5.03 2.54
N ASN A 222 8.98 -3.84 2.66
CA ASN A 222 8.92 -2.88 1.55
C ASN A 222 10.31 -2.35 1.15
N ALA A 223 11.18 -2.09 2.13
CA ALA A 223 12.57 -1.68 1.86
C ALA A 223 13.36 -2.78 1.14
N PHE A 224 13.19 -4.04 1.53
CA PHE A 224 13.86 -5.16 0.89
C PHE A 224 13.37 -5.39 -0.55
N LEU A 225 12.07 -5.26 -0.80
CA LEU A 225 11.52 -5.36 -2.15
C LEU A 225 12.02 -4.21 -3.06
N ALA A 226 12.06 -3.00 -2.54
CA ALA A 226 12.64 -1.85 -3.25
C ALA A 226 14.13 -2.06 -3.54
N LEU A 227 14.90 -2.62 -2.60
CA LEU A 227 16.30 -2.98 -2.78
C LEU A 227 16.48 -4.01 -3.90
N LYS A 228 15.67 -5.07 -3.97
CA LYS A 228 15.76 -6.08 -5.04
C LYS A 228 15.62 -5.44 -6.42
N ILE A 229 14.66 -4.53 -6.61
CA ILE A 229 14.47 -3.82 -7.90
C ILE A 229 15.65 -2.88 -8.19
N SER A 230 16.10 -2.12 -7.21
CA SER A 230 17.25 -1.22 -7.39
C SER A 230 18.52 -2.01 -7.70
N TYR A 231 18.76 -3.12 -7.02
CA TYR A 231 19.91 -4.01 -7.27
C TYR A 231 19.91 -4.54 -8.70
N ILE A 232 18.79 -5.08 -9.18
CA ILE A 232 18.76 -5.61 -10.55
C ILE A 232 18.86 -4.52 -11.62
N ASN A 233 18.39 -3.29 -11.32
CA ASN A 233 18.58 -2.13 -12.20
C ASN A 233 20.06 -1.74 -12.30
N GLU A 234 20.79 -1.73 -11.19
CA GLU A 234 22.24 -1.47 -11.17
C GLU A 234 23.00 -2.55 -11.95
N ILE A 235 22.67 -3.83 -11.76
CA ILE A 235 23.23 -4.95 -12.52
C ILE A 235 22.89 -4.83 -14.03
N ALA A 236 21.68 -4.38 -14.37
CA ALA A 236 21.29 -4.21 -15.77
C ALA A 236 22.09 -3.10 -16.48
N GLN A 237 22.45 -2.03 -15.79
CA GLN A 237 23.35 -1.00 -16.34
C GLN A 237 24.75 -1.56 -16.62
N LEU A 238 25.31 -2.37 -15.72
CA LEU A 238 26.58 -3.07 -15.95
C LEU A 238 26.46 -4.06 -17.12
N ALA A 239 25.40 -4.87 -17.15
CA ALA A 239 25.15 -5.84 -18.21
C ALA A 239 25.14 -5.18 -19.59
N GLN A 240 24.48 -4.02 -19.74
CA GLN A 240 24.48 -3.25 -20.98
C GLN A 240 25.89 -2.81 -21.40
N LYS A 241 26.76 -2.41 -20.49
CA LYS A 241 28.12 -1.94 -20.80
C LYS A 241 29.05 -3.09 -21.22
N VAL A 242 28.83 -4.30 -20.71
CA VAL A 242 29.67 -5.49 -21.02
C VAL A 242 29.04 -6.38 -22.11
N GLY A 243 27.85 -6.02 -22.63
CA GLY A 243 27.16 -6.79 -23.67
C GLY A 243 26.47 -8.06 -23.15
N ALA A 244 26.14 -8.13 -21.86
CA ALA A 244 25.40 -9.23 -21.27
C ALA A 244 23.88 -8.99 -21.29
N ASP A 245 23.09 -10.05 -21.24
CA ASP A 245 21.63 -9.98 -21.17
C ASP A 245 21.16 -9.89 -19.71
N ALA A 246 20.62 -8.72 -19.34
CA ALA A 246 20.12 -8.46 -17.99
C ALA A 246 18.96 -9.38 -17.59
N THR A 247 18.13 -9.82 -18.54
CA THR A 247 16.99 -10.71 -18.26
C THR A 247 17.45 -12.12 -17.94
N LEU A 248 18.47 -12.59 -18.63
CA LEU A 248 19.10 -13.88 -18.33
C LEU A 248 19.84 -13.85 -16.99
N ILE A 249 20.51 -12.73 -16.68
CA ILE A 249 21.15 -12.56 -15.37
C ILE A 249 20.09 -12.60 -14.26
N ALA A 250 19.00 -11.82 -14.38
CA ALA A 250 17.91 -11.80 -13.41
C ALA A 250 17.31 -13.20 -13.21
N LYS A 251 17.05 -13.92 -14.31
CA LYS A 251 16.56 -15.30 -14.25
C LYS A 251 17.58 -16.23 -13.60
N GLY A 252 18.86 -16.13 -13.97
CA GLY A 252 19.92 -17.00 -13.45
C GLY A 252 20.08 -16.88 -11.93
N ILE A 253 20.13 -15.65 -11.40
CA ILE A 253 20.21 -15.45 -9.94
C ILE A 253 18.88 -15.77 -9.25
N GLY A 254 17.74 -15.55 -9.90
CA GLY A 254 16.41 -15.83 -9.35
C GLY A 254 16.10 -17.31 -9.17
N LEU A 255 16.75 -18.21 -9.95
CA LEU A 255 16.65 -19.67 -9.79
C LEU A 255 17.24 -20.17 -8.47
N ASP A 256 18.12 -19.40 -7.81
CA ASP A 256 18.55 -19.71 -6.46
C ASP A 256 17.41 -19.46 -5.48
N SER A 257 16.93 -20.52 -4.79
CA SER A 257 15.80 -20.45 -3.85
C SER A 257 16.03 -19.46 -2.69
N ARG A 258 17.30 -19.15 -2.36
CA ARG A 258 17.66 -18.16 -1.33
C ARG A 258 17.39 -16.72 -1.79
N ILE A 259 17.34 -16.49 -3.12
CA ILE A 259 17.11 -15.18 -3.74
C ILE A 259 15.67 -15.08 -4.24
N GLY A 260 15.22 -16.05 -5.04
CA GLY A 260 13.90 -16.11 -5.63
C GLY A 260 13.70 -15.09 -6.77
N GLU A 261 12.86 -15.41 -7.74
CA GLU A 261 12.69 -14.64 -8.98
C GLU A 261 11.91 -13.34 -8.82
N ARG A 262 11.02 -13.26 -7.81
CA ARG A 262 10.14 -12.10 -7.63
C ARG A 262 10.94 -10.82 -7.33
N PHE A 263 10.52 -9.69 -7.94
CA PHE A 263 11.16 -8.37 -7.81
C PHE A 263 12.57 -8.24 -8.40
N LEU A 264 12.93 -9.09 -9.35
CA LEU A 264 14.20 -9.04 -10.09
C LEU A 264 14.02 -8.64 -11.57
N ASN A 265 12.90 -7.99 -11.94
CA ASN A 265 12.71 -7.49 -13.29
C ASN A 265 13.35 -6.09 -13.42
N PRO A 266 14.39 -5.92 -14.26
CA PRO A 266 14.97 -4.60 -14.50
C PRO A 266 14.00 -3.70 -15.27
N GLY A 267 14.05 -2.39 -15.00
CA GLY A 267 13.14 -1.42 -15.61
C GLY A 267 13.56 0.02 -15.34
N ILE A 268 12.64 0.95 -15.52
CA ILE A 268 12.87 2.39 -15.40
C ILE A 268 12.88 2.90 -13.95
N GLY A 269 12.85 2.02 -12.98
CA GLY A 269 12.75 2.30 -11.54
C GLY A 269 11.39 1.96 -10.98
N TRP A 270 11.33 1.87 -9.65
CA TRP A 270 10.09 1.70 -8.91
C TRP A 270 9.44 3.03 -8.56
N GLY A 271 8.14 3.01 -8.37
CA GLY A 271 7.30 4.14 -7.96
C GLY A 271 6.12 3.66 -7.10
N GLY A 272 5.03 4.41 -7.15
CA GLY A 272 3.83 4.12 -6.37
C GLY A 272 3.86 4.71 -4.96
N SER A 273 2.77 4.54 -4.25
CA SER A 273 2.53 5.18 -2.95
C SER A 273 3.30 4.57 -1.78
N CYS A 274 3.92 3.40 -1.95
CA CYS A 274 4.47 2.63 -0.82
C CYS A 274 5.99 2.73 -0.73
N PHE A 275 6.74 2.27 -1.74
CA PHE A 275 8.20 2.13 -1.63
C PHE A 275 8.92 3.46 -1.33
N GLY A 276 8.56 4.53 -2.06
CA GLY A 276 9.15 5.85 -1.85
C GLY A 276 8.92 6.36 -0.43
N LYS A 277 7.67 6.28 0.03
CA LYS A 277 7.25 6.71 1.35
C LYS A 277 7.88 5.86 2.47
N ASP A 278 7.77 4.53 2.37
CA ASP A 278 8.15 3.63 3.45
C ASP A 278 9.68 3.56 3.62
N THR A 279 10.43 3.58 2.51
CA THR A 279 11.90 3.66 2.59
C THR A 279 12.38 5.00 3.15
N ALA A 280 11.70 6.13 2.81
CA ALA A 280 12.00 7.42 3.40
C ALA A 280 11.74 7.44 4.90
N ALA A 281 10.57 6.96 5.32
CA ALA A 281 10.18 6.88 6.72
C ALA A 281 11.14 5.99 7.53
N LEU A 282 11.55 4.84 6.97
CA LEU A 282 12.51 3.94 7.63
C LEU A 282 13.88 4.62 7.85
N VAL A 283 14.37 5.37 6.86
CA VAL A 283 15.61 6.13 6.97
C VAL A 283 15.47 7.28 7.98
N ALA A 284 14.32 7.97 7.99
CA ALA A 284 14.07 9.06 8.95
C ALA A 284 13.98 8.52 10.39
N MET A 285 13.20 7.47 10.64
CA MET A 285 13.09 6.84 11.96
C MET A 285 14.44 6.34 12.48
N ALA A 286 15.30 5.76 11.64
CA ALA A 286 16.61 5.30 12.06
C ALA A 286 17.49 6.45 12.59
N LYS A 287 17.37 7.65 12.01
CA LYS A 287 18.10 8.84 12.48
C LYS A 287 17.70 9.25 13.89
N ASP A 288 16.42 9.07 14.28
CA ASP A 288 15.95 9.38 15.64
C ASP A 288 16.64 8.48 16.69
N TYR A 289 17.10 7.31 16.26
CA TYR A 289 17.90 6.37 17.07
C TYR A 289 19.41 6.46 16.82
N ASN A 290 19.89 7.53 16.14
CA ASN A 290 21.29 7.71 15.75
C ASN A 290 21.85 6.56 14.89
N LEU A 291 21.01 5.93 14.08
CA LEU A 291 21.37 4.86 13.15
C LEU A 291 21.36 5.37 11.71
N ALA A 292 22.30 4.89 10.90
CA ALA A 292 22.29 5.06 9.46
C ALA A 292 21.71 3.81 8.79
N MET A 293 21.01 4.01 7.67
CA MET A 293 20.46 2.95 6.82
C MET A 293 21.07 3.01 5.40
N PRO A 294 22.41 2.78 5.27
CA PRO A 294 23.11 3.02 4.01
C PRO A 294 22.61 2.13 2.87
N ILE A 295 22.22 0.89 3.13
CA ILE A 295 21.69 -0.03 2.12
C ILE A 295 20.35 0.47 1.57
N VAL A 296 19.44 0.91 2.44
CA VAL A 296 18.14 1.45 2.05
C VAL A 296 18.30 2.76 1.31
N GLN A 297 19.22 3.63 1.77
CA GLN A 297 19.51 4.90 1.10
C GLN A 297 20.10 4.65 -0.29
N ALA A 298 21.06 3.74 -0.44
CA ALA A 298 21.63 3.37 -1.74
C ALA A 298 20.58 2.86 -2.71
N ALA A 299 19.64 2.03 -2.25
CA ALA A 299 18.54 1.55 -3.09
C ALA A 299 17.66 2.71 -3.60
N ARG A 300 17.41 3.74 -2.78
CA ARG A 300 16.67 4.95 -3.17
C ARG A 300 17.45 5.75 -4.20
N ASP A 301 18.74 5.96 -3.97
CA ASP A 301 19.62 6.74 -4.85
C ASP A 301 19.73 6.09 -6.24
N VAL A 302 19.93 4.78 -6.30
CA VAL A 302 19.91 3.99 -7.54
C VAL A 302 18.58 4.16 -8.27
N ASN A 303 17.45 4.07 -7.56
CA ASN A 303 16.14 4.23 -8.16
C ASN A 303 15.91 5.61 -8.80
N TYR A 304 16.31 6.68 -8.13
CA TYR A 304 16.18 8.04 -8.70
C TYR A 304 17.14 8.25 -9.88
N HIS A 305 18.35 7.71 -9.78
CA HIS A 305 19.32 7.76 -10.89
C HIS A 305 18.81 7.02 -12.14
N GLN A 306 18.08 5.93 -11.97
CA GLN A 306 17.51 5.13 -13.06
C GLN A 306 16.62 5.98 -14.00
N ARG A 307 15.84 6.92 -13.46
CA ARG A 307 14.97 7.82 -14.26
C ARG A 307 15.79 8.73 -15.17
N THR A 308 16.89 9.28 -14.66
CA THR A 308 17.82 10.12 -15.44
C THR A 308 18.57 9.28 -16.47
N TRP A 309 19.04 8.10 -16.08
CA TRP A 309 19.78 7.19 -16.95
C TRP A 309 19.00 6.81 -18.21
N VAL A 310 17.68 6.59 -18.12
CA VAL A 310 16.82 6.29 -19.28
C VAL A 310 16.87 7.44 -20.30
N VAL A 311 16.79 8.68 -19.84
CA VAL A 311 16.81 9.86 -20.72
C VAL A 311 18.20 10.09 -21.29
N ASP A 312 19.27 9.82 -20.53
CA ASP A 312 20.66 9.89 -20.99
C ASP A 312 20.94 8.85 -22.07
N ALA A 313 20.51 7.60 -21.87
CA ALA A 313 20.62 6.53 -22.87
C ALA A 313 19.88 6.88 -24.18
N LEU A 314 18.67 7.46 -24.06
CA LEU A 314 17.92 7.93 -25.23
C LEU A 314 18.64 9.06 -25.94
N GLN A 315 19.22 10.01 -25.20
CA GLN A 315 20.01 11.10 -25.80
C GLN A 315 21.29 10.56 -26.47
N GLU A 316 21.98 9.60 -25.89
CA GLU A 316 23.14 8.95 -26.49
C GLU A 316 22.79 8.29 -27.83
N ALA A 317 21.66 7.59 -27.89
CA ALA A 317 21.18 6.94 -29.11
C ALA A 317 20.73 7.94 -30.19
N LEU A 318 20.01 8.99 -29.82
CA LEU A 318 19.45 9.98 -30.75
C LEU A 318 20.38 11.18 -31.00
N LYS A 319 21.50 11.32 -30.27
CA LYS A 319 22.47 12.42 -30.25
C LYS A 319 21.87 13.72 -29.70
N ILE A 320 20.69 14.13 -30.16
CA ILE A 320 20.01 15.37 -29.77
C ILE A 320 18.54 15.02 -29.48
N LEU A 321 18.04 15.48 -28.33
CA LEU A 321 16.62 15.34 -27.95
C LEU A 321 15.77 16.55 -28.37
N LYS A 322 16.38 17.73 -28.47
CA LYS A 322 15.67 18.96 -28.89
C LYS A 322 14.97 18.76 -30.25
N GLY A 323 13.65 18.99 -30.25
CA GLY A 323 12.83 18.85 -31.46
C GLY A 323 12.46 17.40 -31.82
N LYS A 324 12.91 16.39 -31.07
CA LYS A 324 12.51 15.01 -31.29
C LYS A 324 11.12 14.74 -30.68
N ARG A 325 10.38 13.79 -31.28
CA ARG A 325 9.10 13.33 -30.81
C ARG A 325 9.31 12.00 -30.10
N VAL A 326 8.93 11.91 -28.83
CA VAL A 326 9.05 10.73 -27.99
C VAL A 326 7.66 10.28 -27.54
N ALA A 327 7.38 9.00 -27.68
CA ALA A 327 6.17 8.37 -27.14
C ALA A 327 6.50 7.63 -25.83
N LEU A 328 5.73 7.89 -24.79
CA LEU A 328 5.73 7.12 -23.56
C LEU A 328 4.51 6.19 -23.60
N LEU A 329 4.76 4.89 -23.58
CA LEU A 329 3.74 3.85 -23.55
C LEU A 329 3.71 3.25 -22.14
N GLY A 330 2.61 3.47 -21.44
CA GLY A 330 2.49 3.26 -19.99
C GLY A 330 2.86 4.53 -19.21
N PHE A 331 1.94 5.01 -18.36
CA PHE A 331 2.12 6.26 -17.62
C PHE A 331 1.96 6.07 -16.12
N SER A 332 1.15 5.09 -15.68
CA SER A 332 1.07 4.63 -14.30
C SER A 332 2.42 4.04 -13.81
N PHE A 333 2.59 3.94 -12.51
CA PHE A 333 3.86 3.44 -11.94
C PHE A 333 4.12 1.96 -12.21
N LYS A 334 3.07 1.19 -12.56
CA LYS A 334 3.13 -0.24 -12.93
C LYS A 334 1.86 -0.64 -13.70
N PRO A 335 1.81 -1.84 -14.33
CA PRO A 335 0.58 -2.38 -14.93
C PRO A 335 -0.58 -2.54 -13.95
N ASP A 336 -1.81 -2.60 -14.49
CA ASP A 336 -3.06 -2.90 -13.80
C ASP A 336 -3.46 -1.92 -12.69
N THR A 337 -3.08 -0.64 -12.84
CA THR A 337 -3.49 0.46 -11.94
C THR A 337 -3.54 1.79 -12.67
N ASP A 338 -4.36 2.71 -12.17
CA ASP A 338 -4.41 4.11 -12.60
C ASP A 338 -3.55 5.06 -11.73
N ASP A 339 -2.78 4.51 -10.79
CA ASP A 339 -2.00 5.28 -9.82
C ASP A 339 -0.73 5.87 -10.44
N LEU A 340 -0.62 7.20 -10.33
CA LEU A 340 0.48 8.00 -10.87
C LEU A 340 1.47 8.50 -9.80
N ARG A 341 1.23 8.16 -8.53
CA ARG A 341 2.08 8.63 -7.43
C ARG A 341 3.49 8.11 -7.59
N ASP A 342 4.47 9.01 -7.55
CA ASP A 342 5.89 8.71 -7.74
C ASP A 342 6.18 7.84 -9.00
N ALA A 343 5.36 7.96 -10.05
CA ALA A 343 5.55 7.19 -11.27
C ALA A 343 6.82 7.66 -12.00
N PRO A 344 7.78 6.76 -12.31
CA PRO A 344 9.01 7.13 -13.03
C PRO A 344 8.75 7.79 -14.39
N SER A 345 7.65 7.43 -15.05
CA SER A 345 7.19 8.02 -16.31
C SER A 345 6.98 9.53 -16.23
N LEU A 346 6.50 10.05 -15.10
CA LEU A 346 6.30 11.50 -14.88
C LEU A 346 7.64 12.24 -14.88
N ASP A 347 8.65 11.71 -14.19
CA ASP A 347 9.97 12.33 -14.14
C ASP A 347 10.69 12.22 -15.46
N ILE A 348 10.58 11.08 -16.14
CA ILE A 348 11.11 10.89 -17.48
C ILE A 348 10.46 11.87 -18.46
N ALA A 349 9.13 12.09 -18.40
CA ALA A 349 8.43 13.06 -19.21
C ALA A 349 8.97 14.49 -18.98
N ARG A 350 9.12 14.91 -17.71
CA ARG A 350 9.69 16.22 -17.33
C ARG A 350 11.11 16.39 -17.86
N LEU A 351 11.97 15.40 -17.69
CA LEU A 351 13.36 15.42 -18.15
C LEU A 351 13.44 15.51 -19.68
N LEU A 352 12.60 14.78 -20.42
CA LEU A 352 12.53 14.84 -21.88
C LEU A 352 12.10 16.23 -22.36
N LEU A 353 11.06 16.81 -21.74
CA LEU A 353 10.58 18.15 -22.04
C LEU A 353 11.66 19.22 -21.76
N GLN A 354 12.35 19.13 -20.62
CA GLN A 354 13.46 20.01 -20.26
C GLN A 354 14.60 19.96 -21.28
N ARG A 355 14.84 18.79 -21.90
CA ARG A 355 15.82 18.61 -22.98
C ARG A 355 15.28 19.00 -24.37
N GLY A 356 14.06 19.56 -24.43
CA GLY A 356 13.45 20.10 -25.65
C GLY A 356 12.81 19.07 -26.57
N ALA A 357 12.52 17.86 -26.07
CA ALA A 357 11.72 16.87 -26.77
C ALA A 357 10.23 17.23 -26.73
N SER A 358 9.45 16.76 -27.71
CA SER A 358 7.99 16.78 -27.69
C SER A 358 7.51 15.38 -27.22
N VAL A 359 6.76 15.32 -26.12
CA VAL A 359 6.35 14.06 -25.51
C VAL A 359 4.88 13.79 -25.76
N ARG A 360 4.56 12.56 -26.18
CA ARG A 360 3.21 12.00 -26.23
C ARG A 360 3.12 10.88 -25.23
N ALA A 361 2.04 10.84 -24.43
CA ALA A 361 1.83 9.81 -23.41
C ALA A 361 0.54 9.07 -23.70
N HIS A 362 0.61 7.75 -23.59
CA HIS A 362 -0.52 6.84 -23.66
C HIS A 362 -0.50 5.85 -22.51
N ASP A 363 -1.68 5.61 -21.93
CA ASP A 363 -1.89 4.58 -20.93
C ASP A 363 -3.34 4.10 -21.04
N PRO A 364 -3.60 2.77 -21.09
CA PRO A 364 -4.96 2.27 -21.29
C PRO A 364 -5.88 2.51 -20.08
N VAL A 365 -5.32 2.70 -18.88
CA VAL A 365 -6.09 2.82 -17.62
C VAL A 365 -5.91 4.19 -16.99
N ALA A 366 -4.66 4.70 -16.91
CA ALA A 366 -4.32 5.90 -16.15
C ALA A 366 -4.50 7.22 -16.91
N LEU A 367 -4.87 7.21 -18.19
CA LEU A 367 -4.83 8.42 -19.05
C LEU A 367 -5.77 9.54 -18.55
N GLU A 368 -6.99 9.21 -18.15
CA GLU A 368 -7.96 10.16 -17.62
C GLU A 368 -7.48 10.75 -16.29
N ASN A 369 -6.94 9.91 -15.42
CA ASN A 369 -6.36 10.33 -14.16
C ASN A 369 -5.15 11.24 -14.37
N ALA A 370 -4.30 10.95 -15.37
CA ALA A 370 -3.16 11.77 -15.75
C ALA A 370 -3.58 13.16 -16.25
N ARG A 371 -4.59 13.24 -17.11
CA ARG A 371 -5.14 14.52 -17.59
C ARG A 371 -5.67 15.38 -16.45
N ARG A 372 -6.36 14.76 -15.50
CA ARG A 372 -6.94 15.44 -14.34
C ARG A 372 -5.88 15.95 -13.35
N LEU A 373 -4.88 15.12 -13.04
CA LEU A 373 -3.87 15.43 -12.02
C LEU A 373 -2.70 16.27 -12.54
N TYR A 374 -2.37 16.12 -13.82
CA TYR A 374 -1.21 16.78 -14.45
C TYR A 374 -1.58 17.48 -15.77
N PRO A 375 -2.61 18.38 -15.78
CA PRO A 375 -3.05 19.06 -17.00
C PRO A 375 -1.92 19.90 -17.64
N ASP A 376 -1.04 20.47 -16.81
CA ASP A 376 0.04 21.39 -17.21
C ASP A 376 1.41 20.70 -17.35
N LEU A 377 1.47 19.38 -17.42
CA LEU A 377 2.75 18.66 -17.54
C LEU A 377 3.48 18.95 -18.86
N GLY A 378 2.77 19.47 -19.88
CA GLY A 378 3.35 19.78 -21.19
C GLY A 378 3.46 18.57 -22.13
N VAL A 379 2.88 17.42 -21.78
CA VAL A 379 2.78 16.25 -22.63
C VAL A 379 1.47 16.26 -23.42
N ARG A 380 1.46 15.64 -24.59
CA ARG A 380 0.23 15.36 -25.31
C ARG A 380 -0.30 13.99 -24.90
N TYR A 381 -1.40 13.97 -24.21
CA TYR A 381 -2.13 12.74 -23.84
C TYR A 381 -2.89 12.20 -25.06
N CYS A 382 -2.66 10.92 -25.43
CA CYS A 382 -3.19 10.30 -26.66
C CYS A 382 -3.98 9.02 -26.34
#